data_b8ed30adffe17ed308481951f7c9f6de
#
_entry.id   b8ed30adffe17ed308481951f7c9f6de
#
_cell.length_a   1.000
_cell.length_b   1.000
_cell.length_c   1.000
_cell.angle_alpha   90.00
_cell.angle_beta   90.00
_cell.angle_gamma   90.00
#
_symmetry.space_group_name_H-M   'P 1'
#
loop_
_entity.id
_entity.type
_entity.pdbx_description
1 polymer ?
#
loop_
_entity_poly.entity_id
_entity_poly.type
_entity_poly.pdbx_seq_one_letter_code
_entity_poly.pdbx_strand_id
1 'polypeptide(L)'
;MKFKLYSLLLLVTFLFSCQQDNAKSKAEKLKDIKKKEAVFYAINEAWFFDIPEMTEKARVITNNWAELRLFVTELDQKPTSSIGAFQKKAKILSKKVAELNNNIPAEFNTTPVRSRIAILNTKINSLNLYINLRDI
;
A
#
# COMPACT_ATOMS: atom_id res chain seq x y z
N MET A 1 -18.68 54.14 33.71
CA MET A 1 -19.31 52.84 33.64
C MET A 1 -19.32 52.25 32.18
N LYS A 2 -19.42 53.05 31.14
CA LYS A 2 -19.50 52.59 29.74
C LYS A 2 -18.23 51.89 29.25
N PHE A 3 -17.04 52.32 29.65
CA PHE A 3 -15.76 51.69 29.26
C PHE A 3 -15.58 50.26 29.78
N LYS A 4 -16.07 49.96 30.99
CA LYS A 4 -16.00 48.59 31.55
C LYS A 4 -16.91 47.61 30.80
N LEU A 5 -18.02 48.11 30.25
CA LEU A 5 -18.97 47.28 29.47
C LEU A 5 -18.40 46.88 28.10
N TYR A 6 -17.70 47.85 27.45
CA TYR A 6 -17.03 47.58 26.16
C TYR A 6 -15.85 46.60 26.31
N SER A 7 -15.08 46.74 27.42
CA SER A 7 -13.98 45.80 27.73
C SER A 7 -14.49 44.39 27.99
N LEU A 8 -15.63 44.24 28.67
CA LEU A 8 -16.24 42.91 28.90
C LEU A 8 -16.78 42.30 27.62
N LEU A 9 -17.40 43.09 26.73
CA LEU A 9 -17.92 42.64 25.43
C LEU A 9 -16.79 42.16 24.53
N LEU A 10 -15.66 42.87 24.53
CA LEU A 10 -14.48 42.53 23.72
C LEU A 10 -13.82 41.24 24.21
N LEU A 11 -13.82 40.98 25.52
CA LEU A 11 -13.29 39.75 26.10
C LEU A 11 -14.13 38.52 25.73
N VAL A 12 -15.45 38.65 25.64
CA VAL A 12 -16.38 37.55 25.29
C VAL A 12 -16.21 37.15 23.84
N THR A 13 -15.89 38.07 22.92
CA THR A 13 -15.68 37.72 21.50
C THR A 13 -14.42 36.86 21.25
N PHE A 14 -13.40 36.95 22.09
CA PHE A 14 -12.19 36.12 21.99
C PHE A 14 -12.41 34.66 22.41
N LEU A 15 -13.42 34.36 23.21
CA LEU A 15 -13.68 33.02 23.70
C LEU A 15 -14.38 32.12 22.65
N PHE A 16 -15.01 32.69 21.64
CA PHE A 16 -15.69 31.92 20.56
C PHE A 16 -14.78 31.54 19.41
N SER A 17 -13.55 32.10 19.30
CA SER A 17 -12.66 31.86 18.15
C SER A 17 -11.97 30.50 18.18
N CYS A 18 -11.80 29.84 19.32
CA CYS A 18 -11.03 28.57 19.42
C CYS A 18 -11.81 27.27 19.15
N GLN A 19 -13.15 27.31 19.08
CA GLN A 19 -13.93 26.07 18.90
C GLN A 19 -14.08 25.62 17.45
N GLN A 20 -13.91 26.51 16.49
CA GLN A 20 -14.15 26.25 15.08
C GLN A 20 -13.03 25.40 14.44
N ASP A 21 -11.78 25.56 14.89
CA ASP A 21 -10.63 24.83 14.39
C ASP A 21 -10.65 23.34 14.78
N ASN A 22 -11.15 23.04 15.97
CA ASN A 22 -11.27 21.67 16.46
C ASN A 22 -12.34 20.85 15.71
N ALA A 23 -13.44 21.47 15.30
CA ALA A 23 -14.51 20.79 14.57
C ALA A 23 -14.09 20.50 13.12
N LYS A 24 -13.42 21.44 12.45
CA LYS A 24 -12.86 21.22 11.10
C LYS A 24 -11.80 20.13 11.12
N SER A 25 -10.85 20.18 12.06
CA SER A 25 -9.82 19.15 12.21
C SER A 25 -10.40 17.75 12.46
N LYS A 26 -11.47 17.63 13.25
CA LYS A 26 -12.16 16.35 13.46
C LYS A 26 -12.88 15.85 12.21
N ALA A 27 -13.52 16.75 11.46
CA ALA A 27 -14.21 16.40 10.22
C ALA A 27 -13.22 15.95 9.13
N GLU A 28 -12.07 16.59 9.00
CA GLU A 28 -11.00 16.21 8.10
C GLU A 28 -10.41 14.84 8.46
N LYS A 29 -10.08 14.62 9.73
CA LYS A 29 -9.60 13.31 10.21
C LYS A 29 -10.61 12.19 9.93
N LEU A 30 -11.91 12.44 10.12
CA LEU A 30 -12.94 11.45 9.82
C LEU A 30 -13.04 11.14 8.33
N LYS A 31 -12.88 12.15 7.46
CA LYS A 31 -12.81 11.94 6.00
C LYS A 31 -11.60 11.10 5.61
N ASP A 32 -10.43 11.37 6.19
CA ASP A 32 -9.22 10.60 5.93
C ASP A 32 -9.35 9.14 6.37
N ILE A 33 -9.95 8.90 7.55
CA ILE A 33 -10.22 7.54 8.04
C ILE A 33 -11.13 6.81 7.06
N LYS A 34 -12.26 7.40 6.66
CA LYS A 34 -13.19 6.79 5.70
C LYS A 34 -12.54 6.53 4.34
N LYS A 35 -11.69 7.46 3.87
CA LYS A 35 -10.95 7.28 2.62
C LYS A 35 -9.99 6.09 2.71
N LYS A 36 -9.24 5.97 3.80
CA LYS A 36 -8.32 4.85 4.05
C LYS A 36 -9.05 3.51 4.17
N GLU A 37 -10.19 3.49 4.83
CA GLU A 37 -11.05 2.30 4.91
C GLU A 37 -11.54 1.89 3.52
N ALA A 38 -12.06 2.82 2.73
CA ALA A 38 -12.54 2.53 1.38
C ALA A 38 -11.42 1.96 0.49
N VAL A 39 -10.21 2.55 0.56
CA VAL A 39 -9.04 2.05 -0.18
C VAL A 39 -8.63 0.67 0.33
N PHE A 40 -8.64 0.46 1.65
CA PHE A 40 -8.34 -0.86 2.22
C PHE A 40 -9.29 -1.93 1.70
N TYR A 41 -10.61 -1.68 1.73
CA TYR A 41 -11.60 -2.62 1.20
C TYR A 41 -11.41 -2.89 -0.29
N ALA A 42 -11.20 -1.86 -1.09
CA ALA A 42 -10.99 -2.01 -2.53
C ALA A 42 -9.74 -2.87 -2.85
N ILE A 43 -8.63 -2.65 -2.16
CA ILE A 43 -7.41 -3.45 -2.33
C ILE A 43 -7.65 -4.88 -1.80
N ASN A 44 -8.32 -5.01 -0.64
CA ASN A 44 -8.61 -6.30 -0.04
C ASN A 44 -9.44 -7.19 -0.96
N GLU A 45 -10.46 -6.65 -1.63
CA GLU A 45 -11.27 -7.37 -2.61
C GLU A 45 -10.47 -7.71 -3.89
N ALA A 46 -9.62 -6.78 -4.35
CA ALA A 46 -8.83 -6.97 -5.54
C ALA A 46 -7.59 -7.86 -5.34
N TRP A 47 -7.22 -8.17 -4.10
CA TRP A 47 -6.04 -9.00 -3.78
C TRP A 47 -6.36 -10.47 -4.00
N PHE A 48 -6.39 -10.86 -5.24
CA PHE A 48 -6.57 -12.23 -5.67
C PHE A 48 -5.58 -12.53 -6.79
N PHE A 49 -4.82 -13.60 -6.64
CA PHE A 49 -3.85 -14.05 -7.64
C PHE A 49 -4.14 -15.51 -8.01
N ASP A 50 -4.64 -15.70 -9.21
CA ASP A 50 -4.80 -17.03 -9.77
C ASP A 50 -3.43 -17.51 -10.32
N ILE A 51 -2.76 -18.33 -9.55
CA ILE A 51 -1.47 -18.92 -9.95
C ILE A 51 -1.78 -20.26 -10.63
N PRO A 52 -1.58 -20.35 -11.95
CA PRO A 52 -1.91 -21.57 -12.68
C PRO A 52 -1.05 -22.75 -12.19
N GLU A 53 -1.61 -23.95 -12.24
CA GLU A 53 -0.89 -25.16 -11.91
C GLU A 53 0.34 -25.33 -12.82
N MET A 54 1.46 -25.60 -12.19
CA MET A 54 2.70 -25.89 -12.92
C MET A 54 2.73 -27.34 -13.38
N THR A 55 3.27 -27.56 -14.56
CA THR A 55 3.65 -28.91 -14.97
C THR A 55 4.71 -29.48 -14.03
N GLU A 56 4.79 -30.80 -13.87
CA GLU A 56 5.77 -31.42 -12.98
C GLU A 56 7.21 -30.99 -13.32
N LYS A 57 7.53 -30.93 -14.61
CA LYS A 57 8.84 -30.46 -15.09
C LYS A 57 9.12 -29.01 -14.63
N ALA A 58 8.15 -28.11 -14.76
CA ALA A 58 8.30 -26.72 -14.34
C ALA A 58 8.46 -26.63 -12.82
N ARG A 59 7.72 -27.46 -12.05
CA ARG A 59 7.80 -27.51 -10.60
C ARG A 59 9.19 -27.93 -10.12
N VAL A 60 9.78 -28.96 -10.69
CA VAL A 60 11.13 -29.41 -10.35
C VAL A 60 12.15 -28.30 -10.59
N ILE A 61 12.07 -27.59 -11.71
CA ILE A 61 13.01 -26.52 -12.05
C ILE A 61 12.80 -25.30 -11.14
N THR A 62 11.54 -24.90 -10.90
CA THR A 62 11.23 -23.73 -10.03
C THR A 62 11.58 -23.99 -8.56
N ASN A 63 11.62 -25.25 -8.12
CA ASN A 63 12.09 -25.59 -6.77
C ASN A 63 13.54 -25.15 -6.52
N ASN A 64 14.35 -25.05 -7.56
CA ASN A 64 15.73 -24.57 -7.47
C ASN A 64 15.85 -23.04 -7.60
N TRP A 65 14.75 -22.32 -7.86
CA TRP A 65 14.71 -20.87 -7.96
C TRP A 65 14.16 -20.26 -6.67
N ALA A 66 15.04 -20.07 -5.69
CA ALA A 66 14.67 -19.61 -4.35
C ALA A 66 13.95 -18.25 -4.36
N GLU A 67 14.42 -17.32 -5.20
CA GLU A 67 13.88 -15.96 -5.30
C GLU A 67 12.42 -16.00 -5.81
N LEU A 68 12.10 -16.85 -6.79
CA LEU A 68 10.74 -17.02 -7.27
C LEU A 68 9.83 -17.59 -6.17
N ARG A 69 10.27 -18.62 -5.47
CA ARG A 69 9.49 -19.20 -4.37
C ARG A 69 9.23 -18.19 -3.27
N LEU A 70 10.25 -17.45 -2.86
CA LEU A 70 10.10 -16.41 -1.83
C LEU A 70 9.17 -15.28 -2.28
N PHE A 71 9.22 -14.89 -3.56
CA PHE A 71 8.31 -13.89 -4.11
C PHE A 71 6.86 -14.40 -4.13
N VAL A 72 6.62 -15.61 -4.62
CA VAL A 72 5.28 -16.22 -4.68
C VAL A 72 4.70 -16.41 -3.29
N THR A 73 5.49 -16.93 -2.34
CA THR A 73 5.07 -17.07 -0.93
C THR A 73 4.67 -15.72 -0.32
N GLU A 74 5.45 -14.67 -0.59
CA GLU A 74 5.13 -13.33 -0.10
C GLU A 74 3.87 -12.76 -0.75
N LEU A 75 3.66 -13.01 -2.05
CA LEU A 75 2.49 -12.57 -2.79
C LEU A 75 1.20 -13.23 -2.28
N ASP A 76 1.26 -14.53 -1.96
CA ASP A 76 0.13 -15.32 -1.47
C ASP A 76 -0.33 -14.90 -0.06
N GLN A 77 0.56 -14.36 0.75
CA GLN A 77 0.25 -13.88 2.10
C GLN A 77 -0.48 -12.55 2.07
N LYS A 78 -1.81 -12.59 1.96
CA LYS A 78 -2.67 -11.40 1.94
C LYS A 78 -2.64 -10.65 3.28
N PRO A 79 -2.40 -9.32 3.30
CA PRO A 79 -2.56 -8.50 4.50
C PRO A 79 -4.04 -8.38 4.90
N THR A 80 -4.34 -8.44 6.19
CA THR A 80 -5.73 -8.43 6.69
C THR A 80 -6.07 -7.28 7.64
N SER A 81 -5.07 -6.53 8.12
CA SER A 81 -5.29 -5.64 9.25
C SER A 81 -5.54 -4.17 8.90
N SER A 82 -4.91 -3.64 7.84
CA SER A 82 -4.98 -2.20 7.53
C SER A 82 -4.34 -1.86 6.19
N ILE A 83 -4.60 -0.64 5.69
CA ILE A 83 -3.88 -0.08 4.54
C ILE A 83 -2.36 -0.02 4.78
N GLY A 84 -1.93 0.26 6.01
CA GLY A 84 -0.51 0.25 6.37
C GLY A 84 0.14 -1.12 6.24
N ALA A 85 -0.61 -2.21 6.45
CA ALA A 85 -0.13 -3.56 6.21
C ALA A 85 0.07 -3.82 4.70
N PHE A 86 -0.83 -3.34 3.84
CA PHE A 86 -0.66 -3.39 2.39
C PHE A 86 0.52 -2.54 1.91
N GLN A 87 0.74 -1.36 2.50
CA GLN A 87 1.91 -0.52 2.20
C GLN A 87 3.24 -1.24 2.51
N LYS A 88 3.32 -1.89 3.67
CA LYS A 88 4.47 -2.72 4.04
C LYS A 88 4.65 -3.90 3.07
N LYS A 89 3.57 -4.58 2.74
CA LYS A 89 3.57 -5.70 1.79
C LYS A 89 4.07 -5.28 0.40
N ALA A 90 3.57 -4.17 -0.14
CA ALA A 90 4.00 -3.64 -1.43
C ALA A 90 5.52 -3.32 -1.44
N LYS A 91 6.05 -2.77 -0.35
CA LYS A 91 7.49 -2.53 -0.19
C LYS A 91 8.31 -3.82 -0.15
N ILE A 92 7.82 -4.86 0.52
CA ILE A 92 8.48 -6.17 0.56
C ILE A 92 8.46 -6.81 -0.83
N LEU A 93 7.30 -6.82 -1.50
CA LEU A 93 7.16 -7.36 -2.85
C LEU A 93 8.06 -6.64 -3.85
N SER A 94 8.19 -5.30 -3.74
CA SER A 94 9.09 -4.51 -4.59
C SER A 94 10.56 -4.94 -4.45
N LYS A 95 11.01 -5.27 -3.25
CA LYS A 95 12.36 -5.81 -3.04
C LYS A 95 12.50 -7.21 -3.64
N LYS A 96 11.54 -8.09 -3.35
CA LYS A 96 11.60 -9.49 -3.81
C LYS A 96 11.49 -9.63 -5.32
N VAL A 97 10.68 -8.80 -5.99
CA VAL A 97 10.61 -8.84 -7.46
C VAL A 97 11.91 -8.37 -8.12
N ALA A 98 12.64 -7.43 -7.50
CA ALA A 98 13.95 -7.01 -7.99
C ALA A 98 14.98 -8.16 -7.93
N GLU A 99 14.84 -9.05 -6.94
CA GLU A 99 15.71 -10.21 -6.75
C GLU A 99 15.46 -11.35 -7.76
N LEU A 100 14.31 -11.36 -8.46
CA LEU A 100 13.95 -12.44 -9.41
C LEU A 100 14.95 -12.63 -10.56
N ASN A 101 15.71 -11.60 -10.92
CA ASN A 101 16.74 -11.74 -11.95
C ASN A 101 18.01 -12.44 -11.45
N ASN A 102 18.12 -12.66 -10.14
CA ASN A 102 19.24 -13.38 -9.56
C ASN A 102 18.97 -14.90 -9.67
N ASN A 103 19.97 -15.65 -10.04
CA ASN A 103 19.96 -17.12 -10.05
C ASN A 103 18.80 -17.77 -10.84
N ILE A 104 18.39 -17.15 -11.97
CA ILE A 104 17.39 -17.74 -12.85
C ILE A 104 17.94 -19.10 -13.35
N PRO A 105 17.21 -20.22 -13.14
CA PRO A 105 17.62 -21.51 -13.68
C PRO A 105 17.86 -21.44 -15.20
N ALA A 106 18.89 -22.14 -15.69
CA ALA A 106 19.30 -22.07 -17.09
C ALA A 106 18.16 -22.33 -18.08
N GLU A 107 17.27 -23.25 -17.74
CA GLU A 107 16.10 -23.64 -18.54
C GLU A 107 15.08 -22.51 -18.67
N PHE A 108 15.02 -21.61 -17.67
CA PHE A 108 14.14 -20.44 -17.65
C PHE A 108 14.84 -19.14 -18.02
N ASN A 109 16.14 -19.16 -18.17
CA ASN A 109 16.92 -17.96 -18.47
C ASN A 109 16.81 -17.55 -19.95
N THR A 110 15.60 -17.29 -20.40
CA THR A 110 15.25 -16.94 -21.78
C THR A 110 14.77 -15.49 -21.87
N THR A 111 14.88 -14.90 -23.08
CA THR A 111 14.39 -13.52 -23.32
C THR A 111 12.92 -13.33 -22.93
N PRO A 112 11.97 -14.24 -23.26
CA PRO A 112 10.58 -14.09 -22.84
C PRO A 112 10.41 -14.07 -21.32
N VAL A 113 11.13 -14.90 -20.57
CA VAL A 113 11.05 -14.93 -19.11
C VAL A 113 11.60 -13.64 -18.52
N ARG A 114 12.76 -13.19 -18.95
CA ARG A 114 13.37 -11.92 -18.51
C ARG A 114 12.44 -10.72 -18.79
N SER A 115 11.81 -10.67 -19.96
CA SER A 115 10.85 -9.62 -20.30
C SER A 115 9.63 -9.63 -19.37
N ARG A 116 9.11 -10.80 -19.01
CA ARG A 116 8.00 -10.94 -18.06
C ARG A 116 8.39 -10.50 -16.66
N ILE A 117 9.60 -10.84 -16.21
CA ILE A 117 10.13 -10.36 -14.92
C ILE A 117 10.24 -8.83 -14.93
N ALA A 118 10.72 -8.22 -16.01
CA ALA A 118 10.80 -6.77 -16.12
C ALA A 118 9.41 -6.09 -16.04
N ILE A 119 8.41 -6.66 -16.72
CA ILE A 119 7.02 -6.19 -16.65
C ILE A 119 6.48 -6.34 -15.23
N LEU A 120 6.68 -7.49 -14.59
CA LEU A 120 6.25 -7.75 -13.22
C LEU A 120 6.91 -6.77 -12.24
N ASN A 121 8.21 -6.53 -12.37
CA ASN A 121 8.94 -5.55 -11.59
C ASN A 121 8.34 -4.14 -11.73
N THR A 122 8.02 -3.72 -12.95
CA THR A 122 7.35 -2.43 -13.22
C THR A 122 5.99 -2.36 -12.53
N LYS A 123 5.17 -3.40 -12.63
CA LYS A 123 3.83 -3.43 -12.02
C LYS A 123 3.88 -3.41 -10.49
N ILE A 124 4.76 -4.17 -9.88
CA ILE A 124 4.94 -4.19 -8.41
C ILE A 124 5.49 -2.87 -7.90
N ASN A 125 6.45 -2.25 -8.60
CA ASN A 125 6.96 -0.94 -8.24
C ASN A 125 5.89 0.15 -8.39
N SER A 126 5.03 0.07 -9.40
CA SER A 126 3.88 0.96 -9.55
C SER A 126 2.89 0.79 -8.39
N LEU A 127 2.58 -0.46 -8.00
CA LEU A 127 1.77 -0.73 -6.81
C LEU A 127 2.39 -0.09 -5.55
N ASN A 128 3.70 -0.31 -5.33
CA ASN A 128 4.41 0.25 -4.19
C ASN A 128 4.39 1.79 -4.20
N LEU A 129 4.53 2.41 -5.38
CA LEU A 129 4.44 3.86 -5.52
C LEU A 129 3.04 4.36 -5.16
N TYR A 130 2.01 3.85 -5.82
CA TYR A 130 0.65 4.35 -5.67
C TYR A 130 0.07 4.14 -4.27
N ILE A 131 0.31 2.98 -3.66
CA ILE A 131 -0.21 2.67 -2.32
C ILE A 131 0.48 3.50 -1.21
N ASN A 132 1.66 4.07 -1.48
CA ASN A 132 2.41 4.92 -0.56
C ASN A 132 2.29 6.42 -0.86
N LEU A 133 1.50 6.82 -1.85
CA LEU A 133 1.19 8.24 -2.06
C LEU A 133 0.48 8.82 -0.85
N ARG A 134 0.85 10.05 -0.47
CA ARG A 134 0.35 10.72 0.75
C ARG A 134 -1.16 10.97 0.76
N ASP A 135 -1.81 10.91 -0.40
CA ASP A 135 -3.23 11.22 -0.57
C ASP A 135 -4.17 10.02 -0.35
N ILE A 136 -3.63 8.91 0.16
CA ILE A 136 -4.40 7.72 0.52
C ILE A 136 -4.61 7.65 2.02
#